data_91822fd36c56813005f09868138c552c
#
_entry.id   91822fd36c56813005f09868138c552c
#
_cell.length_a   1.000
_cell.length_b   1.000
_cell.length_c   1.000
_cell.angle_alpha   90.00
_cell.angle_beta   90.00
_cell.angle_gamma   90.00
#
_symmetry.space_group_name_H-M   'P 1'
#
loop_
_entity.id
_entity.type
_entity.pdbx_description
1 polymer ?
#
loop_
_entity_poly.entity_id
_entity_poly.type
_entity_poly.pdbx_seq_one_letter_code
_entity_poly.pdbx_strand_id
1 'polypeptide(L)'
;VEPVPVGEFERLVAEALDALPAGLGALMENVVVLPAERGDPPDLLGLYDGVPLTEREDYGGLAMPDRILVYRLSLCEVCEDLDELRHEVAVTVVHEVAHHFGIDDDRLEDLGWA
;
A
#
# COMPACT_ATOMS: atom_id res chain seq x y z
N VAL A 1 6.17 -8.90 16.17
CA VAL A 1 5.08 -9.85 16.31
C VAL A 1 5.34 -11.06 15.41
N GLU A 2 4.96 -12.23 15.85
CA GLU A 2 5.06 -13.42 15.02
C GLU A 2 4.24 -13.24 13.74
N PRO A 3 4.69 -13.82 12.61
CA PRO A 3 3.94 -13.68 11.37
C PRO A 3 2.52 -14.19 11.50
N VAL A 4 1.55 -13.31 11.22
CA VAL A 4 0.15 -13.71 11.21
C VAL A 4 -0.17 -14.53 9.96
N PRO A 5 -1.19 -15.40 9.99
CA PRO A 5 -1.61 -16.14 8.79
C PRO A 5 -1.95 -15.20 7.64
N VAL A 6 -1.71 -15.64 6.41
CA VAL A 6 -1.96 -14.84 5.21
C VAL A 6 -3.40 -14.32 5.15
N GLY A 7 -4.38 -15.17 5.47
CA GLY A 7 -5.79 -14.75 5.45
C GLY A 7 -6.10 -13.65 6.46
N GLU A 8 -5.47 -13.67 7.62
CA GLU A 8 -5.62 -12.60 8.60
C GLU A 8 -4.94 -11.32 8.12
N PHE A 9 -3.76 -11.43 7.52
CA PHE A 9 -3.08 -10.29 6.95
C PHE A 9 -3.89 -9.66 5.82
N GLU A 10 -4.49 -10.47 4.97
CA GLU A 10 -5.38 -9.98 3.90
C GLU A 10 -6.55 -9.17 4.47
N ARG A 11 -7.09 -9.58 5.61
CA ARG A 11 -8.16 -8.81 6.27
C ARG A 11 -7.68 -7.47 6.77
N LEU A 12 -6.46 -7.40 7.30
CA LEU A 12 -5.88 -6.13 7.73
C LEU A 12 -5.70 -5.18 6.54
N VAL A 13 -5.24 -5.71 5.41
CA VAL A 13 -5.11 -4.92 4.18
C VAL A 13 -6.49 -4.43 3.70
N ALA A 14 -7.49 -5.29 3.72
CA ALA A 14 -8.85 -4.92 3.33
C ALA A 14 -9.43 -3.83 4.24
N GLU A 15 -9.22 -3.94 5.55
CA GLU A 15 -9.62 -2.90 6.51
C GLU A 15 -8.96 -1.56 6.20
N ALA A 16 -7.66 -1.60 5.88
CA ALA A 16 -6.91 -0.38 5.53
C ALA A 16 -7.47 0.27 4.27
N LEU A 17 -7.82 -0.51 3.27
CA LEU A 17 -8.43 0.00 2.04
C LEU A 17 -9.81 0.61 2.31
N ASP A 18 -10.62 -0.04 3.15
CA ASP A 18 -11.95 0.45 3.51
C ASP A 18 -11.88 1.76 4.31
N ALA A 19 -10.78 1.98 5.03
CA ALA A 19 -10.56 3.18 5.82
C ALA A 19 -10.05 4.38 5.00
N LEU A 20 -9.70 4.17 3.73
CA LEU A 20 -9.29 5.28 2.87
C LEU A 20 -10.43 6.26 2.67
N PRO A 21 -10.12 7.57 2.53
CA PRO A 21 -11.16 8.53 2.16
C PRO A 21 -11.92 8.07 0.91
N ALA A 22 -13.25 8.17 0.94
CA ALA A 22 -14.11 7.66 -0.13
C ALA A 22 -13.75 8.20 -1.51
N GLY A 23 -13.33 9.47 -1.57
CA GLY A 23 -12.89 10.09 -2.82
C GLY A 23 -11.65 9.44 -3.42
N LEU A 24 -10.71 9.02 -2.58
CA LEU A 24 -9.50 8.35 -3.05
C LEU A 24 -9.81 6.93 -3.54
N GLY A 25 -10.59 6.17 -2.80
CA GLY A 25 -10.97 4.82 -3.19
C GLY A 25 -11.66 4.79 -4.55
N ALA A 26 -12.55 5.75 -4.80
CA ALA A 26 -13.28 5.86 -6.05
C ALA A 26 -12.37 6.19 -7.26
N LEU A 27 -11.23 6.81 -7.02
CA LEU A 27 -10.29 7.19 -8.07
C LEU A 27 -9.22 6.13 -8.34
N MET A 28 -9.20 5.05 -7.58
CA MET A 28 -8.23 3.96 -7.75
C MET A 28 -8.69 3.00 -8.84
N GLU A 29 -8.59 3.42 -10.08
CA GLU A 29 -8.92 2.58 -11.23
C GLU A 29 -7.71 1.72 -11.61
N ASN A 30 -7.98 0.45 -11.92
CA ASN A 30 -6.98 -0.46 -12.43
C ASN A 30 -5.76 -0.63 -11.48
N VAL A 31 -6.04 -0.69 -10.18
CA VAL A 31 -5.03 -0.93 -9.14
C VAL A 31 -5.38 -2.18 -8.37
N VAL A 32 -4.40 -3.05 -8.19
CA VAL A 32 -4.54 -4.27 -7.40
C VAL A 32 -3.67 -4.15 -6.15
N VAL A 33 -4.21 -4.43 -4.99
CA VAL A 33 -3.47 -4.44 -3.73
C VAL A 33 -3.31 -5.89 -3.28
N LEU A 34 -2.07 -6.35 -3.17
CA LEU A 34 -1.75 -7.75 -2.90
C LEU A 34 -0.82 -7.89 -1.71
N PRO A 35 -1.08 -8.85 -0.82
CA PRO A 35 -0.09 -9.22 0.18
C PRO A 35 1.04 -10.01 -0.47
N ALA A 36 2.26 -9.79 0.02
CA ALA A 36 3.43 -10.55 -0.39
C ALA A 36 4.26 -10.87 0.86
N GLU A 37 5.29 -11.68 0.73
CA GLU A 37 6.08 -12.10 1.88
C GLU A 37 7.19 -11.10 2.21
N ARG A 38 8.10 -10.87 1.26
CA ARG A 38 9.20 -9.91 1.40
C ARG A 38 9.49 -9.25 0.09
N GLY A 39 9.98 -8.02 0.17
CA GLY A 39 10.46 -7.28 -0.99
C GLY A 39 11.97 -7.38 -1.18
N ASP A 40 12.49 -6.55 -2.05
CA ASP A 40 13.91 -6.39 -2.30
C ASP A 40 14.23 -4.88 -2.34
N PRO A 41 14.91 -4.35 -1.33
CA PRO A 41 15.51 -5.06 -0.18
C PRO A 41 14.46 -5.67 0.78
N PRO A 42 14.87 -6.66 1.60
CA PRO A 42 13.92 -7.43 2.42
C PRO A 42 13.29 -6.66 3.58
N ASP A 43 13.73 -5.46 3.86
CA ASP A 43 13.16 -4.60 4.89
C ASP A 43 12.07 -3.64 4.37
N LEU A 44 11.77 -3.67 3.07
CA LEU A 44 10.65 -2.91 2.54
C LEU A 44 9.34 -3.35 3.18
N LEU A 45 8.49 -2.39 3.53
CA LEU A 45 7.18 -2.64 4.11
C LEU A 45 6.09 -2.73 3.03
N GLY A 46 6.27 -2.02 1.93
CA GLY A 46 5.37 -2.02 0.80
C GLY A 46 6.06 -1.50 -0.45
N LEU A 47 5.40 -1.67 -1.59
CA LEU A 47 5.92 -1.21 -2.87
C LEU A 47 4.77 -0.86 -3.80
N TYR A 48 4.83 0.32 -4.42
CA TYR A 48 3.98 0.64 -5.56
C TYR A 48 4.73 0.25 -6.84
N ASP A 49 4.12 -0.65 -7.60
CA ASP A 49 4.67 -1.15 -8.86
C ASP A 49 3.72 -0.75 -9.99
N GLY A 50 4.04 0.34 -10.66
CA GLY A 50 3.23 0.89 -11.72
C GLY A 50 3.74 2.25 -12.15
N VAL A 51 2.91 2.97 -12.91
CA VAL A 51 3.20 4.32 -13.35
C VAL A 51 2.23 5.28 -12.67
N PRO A 52 2.71 6.23 -11.83
CA PRO A 52 1.84 7.19 -11.17
C PRO A 52 0.94 7.93 -12.16
N LEU A 53 -0.27 8.27 -11.77
CA LEU A 53 -1.23 8.94 -12.64
C LEU A 53 -0.69 10.24 -13.23
N THR A 54 0.12 10.97 -12.46
CA THR A 54 0.74 12.23 -12.90
C THR A 54 1.78 12.05 -13.98
N GLU A 55 2.32 10.85 -14.16
CA GLU A 55 3.38 10.56 -15.13
C GLU A 55 2.88 9.75 -16.32
N ARG A 56 1.58 9.42 -16.33
CA ARG A 56 1.00 8.67 -17.43
C ARG A 56 0.86 9.55 -18.65
N GLU A 57 1.53 9.11 -19.70
CA GLU A 57 1.21 9.57 -21.03
C GLU A 57 0.19 8.56 -21.61
N ASP A 58 -0.12 8.69 -22.85
CA ASP A 58 -1.20 7.99 -23.52
C ASP A 58 -0.94 6.48 -23.64
N TYR A 59 -1.18 5.72 -22.56
CA TYR A 59 -1.02 4.27 -22.61
C TYR A 59 -2.18 3.57 -23.31
N GLY A 60 -3.26 4.28 -23.60
CA GLY A 60 -4.47 3.66 -24.14
C GLY A 60 -5.05 2.65 -23.14
N GLY A 61 -5.93 1.79 -23.59
CA GLY A 61 -6.55 0.77 -22.75
C GLY A 61 -5.73 -0.51 -22.59
N LEU A 62 -4.45 -0.48 -22.91
CA LEU A 62 -3.60 -1.68 -22.93
C LEU A 62 -2.67 -1.77 -21.72
N ALA A 63 -2.70 -0.80 -20.82
CA ALA A 63 -1.86 -0.79 -19.63
C ALA A 63 -2.22 -1.94 -18.69
N MET A 64 -1.20 -2.65 -18.20
CA MET A 64 -1.36 -3.61 -17.12
C MET A 64 -1.83 -2.89 -15.86
N PRO A 65 -2.61 -3.56 -14.97
CA PRO A 65 -2.98 -2.94 -13.70
C PRO A 65 -1.74 -2.58 -12.89
N ASP A 66 -1.79 -1.44 -12.22
CA ASP A 66 -0.78 -1.09 -11.23
C ASP A 66 -0.93 -2.03 -10.04
N ARG A 67 0.17 -2.32 -9.37
CA ARG A 67 0.17 -3.19 -8.21
C ARG A 67 0.72 -2.47 -7.00
N ILE A 68 0.06 -2.66 -5.89
CA ILE A 68 0.57 -2.27 -4.58
C ILE A 68 0.85 -3.56 -3.82
N LEU A 69 2.09 -3.77 -3.42
CA LEU A 69 2.49 -4.92 -2.64
C LEU A 69 2.66 -4.50 -1.18
N VAL A 70 2.14 -5.31 -0.27
CA VAL A 70 2.25 -5.07 1.18
C VAL A 70 2.93 -6.31 1.78
N TYR A 71 4.08 -6.11 2.41
CA TYR A 71 4.96 -7.21 2.78
C TYR A 71 4.69 -7.72 4.20
N ARG A 72 4.07 -8.88 4.28
CA ARG A 72 3.61 -9.50 5.53
C ARG A 72 4.74 -9.73 6.53
N LEU A 73 5.82 -10.39 6.10
CA LEU A 73 6.90 -10.74 7.01
C LEU A 73 7.66 -9.52 7.51
N SER A 74 7.93 -8.57 6.62
CA SER A 74 8.62 -7.33 6.99
C SER A 74 7.81 -6.53 8.00
N LEU A 75 6.51 -6.38 7.78
CA LEU A 75 5.63 -5.65 8.69
C LEU A 75 5.54 -6.34 10.05
N CYS A 76 5.39 -7.66 10.09
CA CYS A 76 5.35 -8.39 11.34
C CYS A 76 6.66 -8.24 12.13
N GLU A 77 7.80 -8.18 11.45
CA GLU A 77 9.09 -8.02 12.11
C GLU A 77 9.25 -6.67 12.81
N VAL A 78 8.72 -5.60 12.23
CA VAL A 78 8.88 -4.25 12.80
C VAL A 78 7.82 -3.91 13.84
N CYS A 79 6.78 -4.71 13.95
CA CYS A 79 5.68 -4.48 14.89
C CYS A 79 5.79 -5.39 16.10
N GLU A 80 5.47 -4.87 17.29
CA GLU A 80 5.56 -5.61 18.54
C GLU A 80 4.27 -6.37 18.87
N ASP A 81 3.12 -5.86 18.40
CA ASP A 81 1.82 -6.46 18.69
C ASP A 81 0.86 -6.28 17.50
N LEU A 82 -0.33 -6.87 17.62
CA LEU A 82 -1.33 -6.84 16.55
C LEU A 82 -1.92 -5.45 16.30
N ASP A 83 -2.06 -4.64 17.34
CA ASP A 83 -2.57 -3.27 17.19
C ASP A 83 -1.59 -2.42 16.41
N GLU A 84 -0.29 -2.56 16.70
CA GLU A 84 0.76 -1.89 15.95
C GLU A 84 0.79 -2.38 14.50
N LEU A 85 0.65 -3.69 14.29
CA LEU A 85 0.59 -4.26 12.94
C LEU A 85 -0.57 -3.67 12.14
N ARG A 86 -1.76 -3.61 12.73
CA ARG A 86 -2.93 -3.01 12.06
C ARG A 86 -2.65 -1.57 11.65
N HIS A 87 -2.06 -0.79 12.56
CA HIS A 87 -1.70 0.59 12.29
C HIS A 87 -0.67 0.71 11.17
N GLU A 88 0.39 -0.08 11.21
CA GLU A 88 1.45 -0.01 10.21
C GLU A 88 1.00 -0.52 8.83
N VAL A 89 0.11 -1.50 8.79
CA VAL A 89 -0.51 -1.91 7.53
C VAL A 89 -1.29 -0.74 6.92
N ALA A 90 -2.07 -0.04 7.73
CA ALA A 90 -2.85 1.11 7.27
C ALA A 90 -1.94 2.23 6.75
N VAL A 91 -0.87 2.55 7.48
CA VAL A 91 0.11 3.57 7.06
C VAL A 91 0.77 3.18 5.75
N THR A 92 1.18 1.92 5.62
CA THR A 92 1.83 1.42 4.41
C THR A 92 0.89 1.50 3.20
N VAL A 93 -0.36 1.10 3.36
CA VAL A 93 -1.36 1.17 2.28
C VAL A 93 -1.56 2.61 1.83
N VAL A 94 -1.75 3.54 2.76
CA VAL A 94 -1.91 4.97 2.44
C VAL A 94 -0.70 5.50 1.69
N HIS A 95 0.49 5.14 2.14
CA HIS A 95 1.74 5.58 1.54
C HIS A 95 1.85 5.13 0.07
N GLU A 96 1.57 3.86 -0.20
CA GLU A 96 1.68 3.33 -1.56
C GLU A 96 0.53 3.80 -2.47
N VAL A 97 -0.68 3.97 -1.92
CA VAL A 97 -1.80 4.58 -2.65
C VAL A 97 -1.44 6.01 -3.06
N ALA A 98 -0.78 6.76 -2.19
CA ALA A 98 -0.34 8.11 -2.50
C ALA A 98 0.64 8.13 -3.69
N HIS A 99 1.54 7.15 -3.77
CA HIS A 99 2.43 7.03 -4.93
C HIS A 99 1.66 6.82 -6.23
N HIS A 100 0.56 6.07 -6.21
CA HIS A 100 -0.30 5.91 -7.39
C HIS A 100 -0.85 7.25 -7.88
N PHE A 101 -1.15 8.15 -6.96
CA PHE A 101 -1.63 9.50 -7.30
C PHE A 101 -0.51 10.49 -7.59
N GLY A 102 0.75 10.05 -7.60
CA GLY A 102 1.90 10.91 -7.85
C GLY A 102 2.28 11.81 -6.68
N ILE A 103 1.86 11.45 -5.48
CA ILE A 103 2.19 12.19 -4.27
C ILE A 103 3.47 11.60 -3.67
N ASP A 104 4.52 12.41 -3.56
CA ASP A 104 5.78 11.98 -2.97
C ASP A 104 5.76 12.09 -1.44
N ASP A 105 6.83 11.59 -0.81
CA ASP A 105 6.93 11.55 0.65
C ASP A 105 6.88 12.94 1.29
N ASP A 106 7.51 13.93 0.69
CA ASP A 106 7.49 15.31 1.20
C ASP A 106 6.07 15.87 1.21
N ARG A 107 5.32 15.60 0.14
CA ARG A 107 3.94 16.05 0.04
C ARG A 107 3.03 15.31 1.02
N LEU A 108 3.28 14.02 1.25
CA LEU A 108 2.54 13.25 2.26
C LEU A 108 2.71 13.85 3.66
N GLU A 109 3.94 14.23 3.99
CA GLU A 109 4.24 14.89 5.25
C GLU A 109 3.47 16.19 5.39
N ASP A 110 3.46 17.02 4.34
CA ASP A 110 2.71 18.27 4.31
C ASP A 110 1.21 18.06 4.48
N LEU A 111 0.67 16.96 3.96
CA LEU A 111 -0.74 16.61 4.07
C LEU A 111 -1.11 15.94 5.39
N GLY A 112 -0.11 15.57 6.19
CA GLY A 112 -0.33 14.86 7.44
C GLY A 112 -0.65 13.38 7.29
N TRP A 113 -0.26 12.78 6.16
CA TRP A 113 -0.52 11.37 5.84
C TRP A 113 0.70 10.48 6.01
N ALA A 114 1.81 11.04 6.40
CA ALA A 114 3.04 10.29 6.63
C ALA A 114 3.13 9.75 8.06
#